data_70917fbe3be6fd439e034154771c0fbf
#
_entry.id   70917fbe3be6fd439e034154771c0fbf
#
_cell.length_a   1.000
_cell.length_b   1.000
_cell.length_c   1.000
_cell.angle_alpha   90.00
_cell.angle_beta   90.00
_cell.angle_gamma   90.00
#
_symmetry.space_group_name_H-M   'P 1'
#
loop_
_entity.id
_entity.type
_entity.pdbx_description
1 polymer ?
#
loop_
_entity_poly.entity_id
_entity_poly.type
_entity_poly.pdbx_seq_one_letter_code
_entity_poly.pdbx_strand_id
1 'polypeptide(L)'
;MRAVLDGRADAGVIGSPFWKTVREERLVPEGALTEIWTSPPYNHCMFTARPDFEPELEQRFAEALSRMSYENPRHREVLEAEGLRRWVGPELDGYHALREASQRQGFFKRN
;
A
#
# COMPACT_ATOMS: atom_id res chain seq x y z
N MET A 1 -15.79 1.92 0.41
CA MET A 1 -16.60 1.35 1.52
C MET A 1 -17.98 2.01 1.60
N ARG A 2 -18.10 3.33 1.82
CA ARG A 2 -19.39 4.02 1.97
C ARG A 2 -20.36 3.79 0.80
N ALA A 3 -19.86 3.86 -0.43
CA ALA A 3 -20.69 3.65 -1.62
C ALA A 3 -21.34 2.25 -1.68
N VAL A 4 -20.64 1.24 -1.16
CA VAL A 4 -21.19 -0.13 -1.08
C VAL A 4 -22.25 -0.23 0.01
N LEU A 5 -22.01 0.36 1.18
CA LEU A 5 -22.99 0.40 2.27
C LEU A 5 -24.28 1.12 1.86
N ASP A 6 -24.18 2.18 1.08
CA ASP A 6 -25.30 2.99 0.59
C ASP A 6 -25.97 2.37 -0.67
N GLY A 7 -25.51 1.19 -1.14
CA GLY A 7 -26.03 0.54 -2.35
C GLY A 7 -25.72 1.28 -3.67
N ARG A 8 -24.76 2.21 -3.65
CA ARG A 8 -24.33 2.97 -4.83
C ARG A 8 -23.23 2.26 -5.64
N ALA A 9 -22.69 1.18 -5.11
CA ALA A 9 -21.75 0.29 -5.76
C ALA A 9 -21.93 -1.12 -5.20
N ASP A 10 -21.77 -2.12 -6.03
CA ASP A 10 -21.90 -3.53 -5.65
C ASP A 10 -20.65 -4.05 -4.92
N ALA A 11 -19.50 -3.53 -5.24
CA ALA A 11 -18.22 -3.90 -4.62
C ALA A 11 -17.26 -2.71 -4.56
N GLY A 12 -16.21 -2.84 -3.77
CA GLY A 12 -15.14 -1.84 -3.65
C GLY A 12 -13.82 -2.49 -3.23
N VAL A 13 -12.73 -1.78 -3.45
CA VAL A 13 -11.39 -2.20 -3.04
C VAL A 13 -10.95 -1.42 -1.82
N ILE A 14 -10.31 -2.09 -0.90
CA ILE A 14 -9.81 -1.53 0.34
C ILE A 14 -8.47 -2.17 0.70
N GLY A 15 -7.56 -1.41 1.28
CA GLY A 15 -6.29 -1.96 1.78
C GLY A 15 -6.49 -2.85 3.02
N SER A 16 -5.80 -3.98 3.07
CA SER A 16 -5.93 -4.95 4.17
C SER A 16 -5.69 -4.35 5.57
N PRO A 17 -4.72 -3.43 5.78
CA PRO A 17 -4.55 -2.80 7.09
C PRO A 17 -5.78 -2.00 7.53
N PHE A 18 -6.37 -1.21 6.61
CA PHE A 18 -7.56 -0.45 6.91
C PHE A 18 -8.79 -1.35 7.09
N TRP A 19 -8.89 -2.45 6.32
CA TRP A 19 -9.96 -3.44 6.52
C TRP A 19 -9.91 -4.06 7.92
N LYS A 20 -8.70 -4.35 8.40
CA LYS A 20 -8.50 -4.81 9.78
C LYS A 20 -9.03 -3.79 10.80
N THR A 21 -8.66 -2.52 10.66
CA THR A 21 -9.17 -1.44 11.52
C THR A 21 -10.69 -1.33 11.47
N VAL A 22 -11.29 -1.41 10.29
CA VAL A 22 -12.76 -1.38 10.12
C VAL A 22 -13.45 -2.45 10.95
N ARG A 23 -12.87 -3.65 11.01
CA ARG A 23 -13.42 -4.78 11.78
C ARG A 23 -13.17 -4.63 13.28
N GLU A 24 -11.95 -4.30 13.68
CA GLU A 24 -11.54 -4.18 15.08
C GLU A 24 -12.25 -3.04 15.78
N GLU A 25 -12.39 -1.90 15.13
CA GLU A 25 -13.06 -0.71 15.67
C GLU A 25 -14.57 -0.67 15.38
N ARG A 26 -15.09 -1.71 14.72
CA ARG A 26 -16.52 -1.83 14.38
C ARG A 26 -17.06 -0.60 13.64
N LEU A 27 -16.26 -0.07 12.70
CA LEU A 27 -16.63 1.12 11.92
C LEU A 27 -17.83 0.90 10.98
N VAL A 28 -18.23 -0.35 10.81
CA VAL A 28 -19.44 -0.75 10.09
C VAL A 28 -20.16 -1.83 10.89
N PRO A 29 -21.49 -1.97 10.75
CA PRO A 29 -22.24 -3.04 11.37
C PRO A 29 -21.69 -4.41 10.97
N GLU A 30 -21.73 -5.35 11.88
CA GLU A 30 -21.31 -6.73 11.61
C GLU A 30 -22.16 -7.33 10.49
N GLY A 31 -21.52 -7.98 9.53
CA GLY A 31 -22.18 -8.57 8.36
C GLY A 31 -22.59 -7.59 7.26
N ALA A 32 -22.45 -6.26 7.45
CA ALA A 32 -22.82 -5.28 6.45
C ALA A 32 -21.91 -5.30 5.22
N LEU A 33 -20.70 -5.80 5.35
CA LEU A 33 -19.72 -5.99 4.27
C LEU A 33 -19.10 -7.38 4.37
N THR A 34 -18.90 -8.00 3.22
CA THR A 34 -18.23 -9.31 3.10
C THR A 34 -16.99 -9.18 2.26
N GLU A 35 -15.88 -9.74 2.74
CA GLU A 35 -14.67 -9.89 1.94
C GLU A 35 -14.89 -11.01 0.91
N ILE A 36 -14.86 -10.66 -0.36
CA ILE A 36 -15.10 -11.58 -1.48
C ILE A 36 -13.80 -12.08 -2.11
N TRP A 37 -12.70 -11.36 -1.91
CA TRP A 37 -11.39 -11.73 -2.42
C TRP A 37 -10.29 -10.90 -1.79
N THR A 38 -9.13 -11.53 -1.57
CA THR A 38 -7.90 -10.87 -1.10
C THR A 38 -6.77 -11.16 -2.09
N SER A 39 -6.05 -10.12 -2.50
CA SER A 39 -4.88 -10.29 -3.36
C SER A 39 -3.75 -11.04 -2.63
N PRO A 40 -2.84 -11.72 -3.34
CA PRO A 40 -1.54 -12.03 -2.79
C PRO A 40 -0.87 -10.77 -2.21
N PRO A 41 -0.08 -10.90 -1.15
CA PRO A 41 0.62 -9.76 -0.58
C PRO A 41 1.61 -9.18 -1.60
N TYR A 42 1.73 -7.86 -1.61
CA TYR A 42 2.72 -7.12 -2.38
C TYR A 42 3.16 -5.89 -1.59
N ASN A 43 4.37 -5.41 -1.85
CA ASN A 43 4.85 -4.20 -1.23
C ASN A 43 4.18 -2.99 -1.88
N HIS A 44 3.33 -2.30 -1.15
CA HIS A 44 2.80 -1.00 -1.56
C HIS A 44 3.55 0.11 -0.83
N CYS A 45 3.29 1.36 -1.15
CA CYS A 45 3.98 2.51 -0.59
C CYS A 45 5.48 2.54 -0.98
N MET A 46 5.78 2.37 -2.25
CA MET A 46 7.13 2.54 -2.76
C MET A 46 7.39 3.98 -3.17
N PHE A 47 8.53 4.51 -2.77
CA PHE A 47 9.08 5.69 -3.40
C PHE A 47 9.67 5.33 -4.76
N THR A 48 9.33 6.11 -5.76
CA THR A 48 9.86 5.96 -7.11
C THR A 48 10.51 7.27 -7.56
N ALA A 49 11.68 7.18 -8.15
CA ALA A 49 12.38 8.31 -8.73
C ALA A 49 12.26 8.30 -10.26
N ARG A 50 12.37 9.48 -10.88
CA ARG A 50 12.50 9.58 -12.33
C ARG A 50 13.87 9.03 -12.76
N PRO A 51 14.02 8.56 -14.00
CA PRO A 51 15.30 8.01 -14.48
C PRO A 51 16.45 9.02 -14.48
N ASP A 52 16.14 10.32 -14.52
CA ASP A 52 17.10 11.44 -14.50
C ASP A 52 17.31 12.02 -13.08
N PHE A 53 16.80 11.35 -12.05
CA PHE A 53 17.02 11.77 -10.66
C PHE A 53 18.49 11.54 -10.27
N GLU A 54 19.04 12.45 -9.48
CA GLU A 54 20.44 12.38 -9.07
C GLU A 54 20.73 11.14 -8.22
N PRO A 55 21.61 10.23 -8.67
CA PRO A 55 21.84 8.94 -7.99
C PRO A 55 22.34 9.08 -6.54
N GLU A 56 23.18 10.08 -6.28
CA GLU A 56 23.69 10.34 -4.92
C GLU A 56 22.57 10.75 -3.97
N LEU A 57 21.64 11.58 -4.43
CA LEU A 57 20.50 12.00 -3.64
C LEU A 57 19.52 10.84 -3.41
N GLU A 58 19.30 10.00 -4.43
CA GLU A 58 18.51 8.77 -4.31
C GLU A 58 19.07 7.85 -3.23
N GLN A 59 20.38 7.59 -3.30
CA GLN A 59 21.04 6.73 -2.32
C GLN A 59 20.91 7.30 -0.89
N ARG A 60 21.20 8.59 -0.72
CA ARG A 60 21.10 9.25 0.60
C ARG A 60 19.69 9.20 1.16
N PHE A 61 18.67 9.36 0.32
CA PHE A 61 17.28 9.26 0.72
C PHE A 61 16.93 7.83 1.15
N ALA A 62 17.28 6.83 0.35
CA ALA A 62 17.05 5.42 0.67
C ALA A 62 17.76 5.00 1.98
N GLU A 63 19.02 5.46 2.18
CA GLU A 63 19.74 5.24 3.43
C GLU A 63 19.09 5.92 4.62
N ALA A 64 18.58 7.13 4.47
CA ALA A 64 17.90 7.84 5.54
C ALA A 64 16.63 7.08 5.98
N LEU A 65 15.83 6.58 5.05
CA LEU A 65 14.67 5.77 5.34
C LEU A 65 15.05 4.44 6.01
N SER A 66 16.05 3.73 5.48
CA SER A 66 16.49 2.43 6.01
C SER A 66 17.08 2.49 7.42
N ARG A 67 17.60 3.67 7.82
CA ARG A 67 18.08 3.93 9.19
C ARG A 67 16.97 4.24 10.18
N MET A 68 15.73 4.43 9.74
CA MET A 68 14.63 4.63 10.67
C MET A 68 14.39 3.37 11.51
N SER A 69 14.38 3.54 12.82
CA SER A 69 14.18 2.46 13.77
C SER A 69 12.92 2.69 14.59
N TYR A 70 12.12 1.65 14.74
CA TYR A 70 10.92 1.69 15.57
C TYR A 70 11.21 1.90 17.06
N GLU A 71 12.45 1.63 17.51
CA GLU A 71 12.92 1.89 18.86
C GLU A 71 13.11 3.38 19.15
N ASN A 72 13.33 4.19 18.11
CA ASN A 72 13.43 5.63 18.24
C ASN A 72 12.01 6.25 18.24
N PRO A 73 11.59 6.96 19.30
CA PRO A 73 10.24 7.52 19.39
C PRO A 73 9.86 8.46 18.24
N ARG A 74 10.81 9.27 17.76
CA ARG A 74 10.57 10.19 16.63
C ARG A 74 10.38 9.46 15.31
N HIS A 75 11.13 8.39 15.09
CA HIS A 75 10.98 7.56 13.90
C HIS A 75 9.69 6.73 13.98
N ARG A 76 9.35 6.26 15.16
CA ARG A 76 8.13 5.48 15.41
C ARG A 76 6.88 6.28 15.05
N GLU A 77 6.81 7.54 15.45
CA GLU A 77 5.68 8.42 15.12
C GLU A 77 5.43 8.48 13.60
N VAL A 78 6.49 8.63 12.80
CA VAL A 78 6.40 8.65 11.34
C VAL A 78 6.02 7.28 10.80
N LEU A 79 6.66 6.21 11.28
CA LEU A 79 6.38 4.85 10.83
C LEU A 79 4.94 4.43 11.13
N GLU A 80 4.41 4.78 12.30
CA GLU A 80 3.03 4.51 12.68
C GLU A 80 2.02 5.29 11.83
N ALA A 81 2.32 6.56 11.51
CA ALA A 81 1.48 7.35 10.62
C ALA A 81 1.35 6.73 9.22
N GLU A 82 2.41 6.06 8.75
CA GLU A 82 2.43 5.31 7.48
C GLU A 82 1.94 3.86 7.62
N GLY A 83 1.62 3.40 8.83
CA GLY A 83 1.24 2.01 9.10
C GLY A 83 2.39 1.01 8.97
N LEU A 84 3.63 1.46 9.12
CA LEU A 84 4.86 0.69 8.92
C LEU A 84 5.59 0.44 10.24
N ARG A 85 6.50 -0.52 10.22
CA ARG A 85 7.48 -0.75 11.29
C ARG A 85 8.91 -0.45 10.84
N ARG A 86 9.18 -0.53 9.55
CA ARG A 86 10.49 -0.25 8.94
C ARG A 86 10.35 -0.01 7.46
N TRP A 87 11.29 0.66 6.88
CA TRP A 87 11.52 0.69 5.45
C TRP A 87 12.49 -0.42 5.04
N VAL A 88 12.25 -1.00 3.89
CA VAL A 88 13.09 -2.06 3.29
C VAL A 88 13.48 -1.67 1.87
N GLY A 89 14.48 -2.32 1.33
CA GLY A 89 14.85 -2.14 -0.08
C GLY A 89 13.67 -2.49 -1.01
N PRO A 90 13.70 -2.00 -2.25
CA PRO A 90 12.63 -2.25 -3.21
C PRO A 90 12.59 -3.74 -3.58
N GLU A 91 11.46 -4.36 -3.37
CA GLU A 91 11.16 -5.73 -3.80
C GLU A 91 9.98 -5.69 -4.76
N LEU A 92 10.15 -6.29 -5.93
CA LEU A 92 9.12 -6.36 -6.97
C LEU A 92 8.30 -7.66 -6.92
N ASP A 93 8.61 -8.53 -5.99
CA ASP A 93 7.87 -9.76 -5.77
C ASP A 93 6.42 -9.44 -5.37
N GLY A 94 5.49 -10.20 -5.91
CA GLY A 94 4.05 -9.94 -5.72
C GLY A 94 3.44 -8.94 -6.71
N TYR A 95 4.22 -8.19 -7.48
CA TYR A 95 3.68 -7.25 -8.47
C TYR A 95 3.24 -7.89 -9.79
N HIS A 96 3.58 -9.15 -10.03
CA HIS A 96 3.25 -9.82 -11.30
C HIS A 96 1.74 -9.81 -11.60
N ALA A 97 0.89 -10.03 -10.60
CA ALA A 97 -0.56 -9.99 -10.78
C ALA A 97 -1.07 -8.58 -11.14
N LEU A 98 -0.51 -7.54 -10.52
CA LEU A 98 -0.83 -6.15 -10.85
C LEU A 98 -0.35 -5.78 -12.25
N ARG A 99 0.84 -6.24 -12.64
CA ARG A 99 1.39 -6.05 -13.99
C ARG A 99 0.48 -6.70 -15.05
N GLU A 100 0.08 -7.95 -14.82
CA GLU A 100 -0.81 -8.68 -15.72
C GLU A 100 -2.17 -7.98 -15.86
N ALA A 101 -2.79 -7.57 -14.74
CA ALA A 101 -4.04 -6.84 -14.75
C ALA A 101 -3.91 -5.50 -15.50
N SER A 102 -2.82 -4.76 -15.28
CA SER A 102 -2.55 -3.49 -15.96
C SER A 102 -2.35 -3.69 -17.46
N GLN A 103 -1.68 -4.77 -17.87
CA GLN A 103 -1.52 -5.11 -19.29
C GLN A 103 -2.86 -5.45 -19.94
N ARG A 104 -3.69 -6.28 -19.29
CA ARG A 104 -5.03 -6.64 -19.77
C ARG A 104 -5.95 -5.42 -19.92
N GLN A 105 -5.82 -4.44 -19.02
CA GLN A 105 -6.60 -3.21 -19.04
C GLN A 105 -6.01 -2.12 -19.96
N GLY A 106 -4.83 -2.39 -20.58
CA GLY A 106 -4.19 -1.46 -21.50
C GLY A 106 -3.59 -0.21 -20.85
N PHE A 107 -3.32 -0.23 -19.54
CA PHE A 107 -2.66 0.89 -18.84
C PHE A 107 -1.25 1.15 -19.35
N PHE A 108 -0.54 0.11 -19.76
CA PHE A 108 0.78 0.23 -20.38
C PHE A 108 0.63 0.05 -21.91
N LYS A 109 0.09 1.04 -22.58
CA LYS A 109 0.26 1.13 -24.04
C LYS A 109 1.74 1.44 -24.31
N ARG A 110 2.46 0.49 -24.88
CA ARG A 110 3.77 0.79 -25.48
C ARG A 110 3.53 1.80 -26.60
N ASN A 111 4.03 3.02 -26.45
CA ASN A 111 4.25 3.92 -27.57
C ASN A 111 5.40 3.37 -28.42
#